data_0520815a0486c1e5fe0bb5fc97901d5d
#
_entry.id   0520815a0486c1e5fe0bb5fc97901d5d
#
_cell.length_a   1.000
_cell.length_b   1.000
_cell.length_c   1.000
_cell.angle_alpha   90.00
_cell.angle_beta   90.00
_cell.angle_gamma   90.00
#
_symmetry.space_group_name_H-M   'P 1'
#
loop_
_entity.id
_entity.type
_entity.pdbx_description
1 polymer ?
#
loop_
_entity_poly.entity_id
_entity_poly.type
_entity_poly.pdbx_seq_one_letter_code
_entity_poly.pdbx_strand_id
1 'polypeptide(L)'
;MVNVELVNDPLKAQQLAQLLAEVWGERNSISVDVIVAVVHSGGYASLATRDLTGKREVVGGSLALVGRHDNKLHSHVTGVKGDIRNLGVGSALKEHQWTWAKENNFAAISWTFDPLVRRNAQFNLVTLGAKV
;
A
#
# COMPACT_ATOMS: atom_id res chain seq x y z
N MET A 1 -11.09 8.67 -11.71
CA MET A 1 -11.47 7.74 -10.65
C MET A 1 -10.30 6.78 -10.37
N VAL A 2 -10.01 6.56 -9.12
CA VAL A 2 -8.94 5.64 -8.70
C VAL A 2 -9.52 4.26 -8.47
N ASN A 3 -8.87 3.25 -9.04
CA ASN A 3 -9.24 1.86 -8.86
C ASN A 3 -8.11 1.13 -8.13
N VAL A 4 -8.43 0.31 -7.14
CA VAL A 4 -7.45 -0.46 -6.38
C VAL A 4 -7.67 -1.94 -6.62
N GLU A 5 -6.60 -2.66 -6.96
CA GLU A 5 -6.67 -4.09 -7.23
C GLU A 5 -5.54 -4.84 -6.53
N LEU A 6 -5.78 -6.11 -6.23
CA LEU A 6 -4.75 -6.96 -5.63
C LEU A 6 -3.66 -7.30 -6.65
N VAL A 7 -2.43 -7.39 -6.15
CA VAL A 7 -1.30 -7.90 -6.92
C VAL A 7 -1.37 -9.43 -6.86
N ASN A 8 -1.75 -10.03 -7.98
CA ASN A 8 -1.98 -11.48 -8.07
C ASN A 8 -1.20 -12.15 -9.20
N ASP A 9 -0.29 -11.44 -9.85
CA ASP A 9 0.55 -11.99 -10.91
C ASP A 9 1.92 -11.28 -10.95
N PRO A 10 2.92 -11.86 -11.63
CA PRO A 10 4.26 -11.27 -11.68
C PRO A 10 4.31 -9.89 -12.33
N LEU A 11 3.47 -9.62 -13.32
CA LEU A 11 3.45 -8.31 -13.99
C LEU A 11 3.03 -7.22 -13.03
N LYS A 12 1.98 -7.46 -12.25
CA LYS A 12 1.54 -6.49 -11.24
C LYS A 12 2.57 -6.32 -10.14
N ALA A 13 3.29 -7.39 -9.77
CA ALA A 13 4.38 -7.29 -8.81
C ALA A 13 5.51 -6.41 -9.33
N GLN A 14 5.85 -6.52 -10.62
CA GLN A 14 6.84 -5.63 -11.25
C GLN A 14 6.38 -4.18 -11.23
N GLN A 15 5.12 -3.94 -11.53
CA GLN A 15 4.55 -2.58 -11.51
C GLN A 15 4.59 -1.98 -10.10
N LEU A 16 4.30 -2.78 -9.08
CA LEU A 16 4.39 -2.32 -7.70
C LEU A 16 5.84 -1.99 -7.31
N ALA A 17 6.78 -2.88 -7.65
CA ALA A 17 8.19 -2.65 -7.36
C ALA A 17 8.68 -1.36 -8.01
N GLN A 18 8.33 -1.15 -9.27
CA GLN A 18 8.71 0.05 -10.01
C GLN A 18 8.10 1.31 -9.39
N LEU A 19 6.84 1.28 -9.01
CA LEU A 19 6.18 2.40 -8.36
C LEU A 19 6.86 2.75 -7.04
N LEU A 20 7.15 1.75 -6.20
CA LEU A 20 7.78 1.99 -4.91
C LEU A 20 9.19 2.56 -5.06
N ALA A 21 9.92 2.13 -6.09
CA ALA A 21 11.24 2.69 -6.39
C ALA A 21 11.14 4.16 -6.80
N GLU A 22 10.13 4.52 -7.59
CA GLU A 22 9.91 5.92 -7.99
C GLU A 22 9.56 6.81 -6.79
N VAL A 23 8.72 6.31 -5.90
CA VAL A 23 8.23 7.09 -4.76
C VAL A 23 9.28 7.23 -3.65
N TRP A 24 9.93 6.13 -3.30
CA TRP A 24 10.82 6.05 -2.14
C TRP A 24 12.30 6.02 -2.48
N GLY A 25 12.65 5.91 -3.78
CA GLY A 25 14.01 5.78 -4.23
C GLY A 25 14.48 4.33 -4.25
N GLU A 26 15.49 4.06 -5.08
CA GLU A 26 15.96 2.68 -5.28
C GLU A 26 16.52 2.04 -4.00
N ARG A 27 17.10 2.83 -3.10
CA ARG A 27 17.64 2.31 -1.83
C ARG A 27 16.55 1.74 -0.93
N ASN A 28 15.35 2.26 -1.05
CA ASN A 28 14.22 1.86 -0.21
C ASN A 28 13.20 1.06 -1.01
N SER A 29 13.57 0.61 -2.20
CA SER A 29 12.70 -0.16 -3.04
C SER A 29 12.60 -1.61 -2.56
N ILE A 30 11.51 -2.25 -2.92
CA ILE A 30 11.27 -3.65 -2.59
C ILE A 30 11.31 -4.42 -3.89
N SER A 31 12.07 -5.52 -3.91
CA SER A 31 12.23 -6.32 -5.12
C SER A 31 10.95 -7.10 -5.46
N VAL A 32 10.82 -7.46 -6.72
CA VAL A 32 9.71 -8.29 -7.20
C VAL A 32 9.65 -9.61 -6.42
N ASP A 33 10.81 -10.22 -6.16
CA ASP A 33 10.87 -11.48 -5.43
C ASP A 33 10.27 -11.38 -4.02
N VAL A 34 10.53 -10.29 -3.33
CA VAL A 34 9.98 -10.07 -2.00
C VAL A 34 8.46 -9.87 -2.07
N ILE A 35 7.99 -9.10 -3.05
CA ILE A 35 6.55 -8.89 -3.22
C ILE A 35 5.85 -10.21 -3.49
N VAL A 36 6.40 -11.03 -4.38
CA VAL A 36 5.84 -12.35 -4.68
C VAL A 36 5.82 -13.23 -3.43
N ALA A 37 6.92 -13.22 -2.67
CA ALA A 37 7.02 -14.01 -1.44
C ALA A 37 5.98 -13.58 -0.40
N VAL A 38 5.76 -12.28 -0.25
CA VAL A 38 4.75 -11.76 0.68
C VAL A 38 3.36 -12.24 0.29
N VAL A 39 3.01 -12.14 -0.99
CA VAL A 39 1.70 -12.56 -1.47
C VAL A 39 1.52 -14.07 -1.29
N HIS A 40 2.53 -14.86 -1.63
CA HIS A 40 2.47 -16.32 -1.48
C HIS A 40 2.38 -16.75 -0.01
N SER A 41 2.90 -15.95 0.91
CA SER A 41 2.82 -16.23 2.33
C SER A 41 1.51 -15.78 2.97
N GLY A 42 0.56 -15.32 2.17
CA GLY A 42 -0.72 -14.87 2.66
C GLY A 42 -0.79 -13.37 2.95
N GLY A 43 0.25 -12.63 2.59
CA GLY A 43 0.29 -11.19 2.79
C GLY A 43 -0.48 -10.43 1.70
N TYR A 44 -0.48 -9.11 1.82
CA TYR A 44 -1.29 -8.22 1.00
C TYR A 44 -0.40 -7.35 0.12
N ALA A 45 -0.75 -7.24 -1.15
CA ALA A 45 -0.15 -6.27 -2.05
C ALA A 45 -1.21 -5.74 -2.99
N SER A 46 -1.20 -4.44 -3.24
CA SER A 46 -2.19 -3.80 -4.10
C SER A 46 -1.57 -2.72 -4.98
N LEU A 47 -2.27 -2.43 -6.07
CA LEU A 47 -1.96 -1.33 -6.98
C LEU A 47 -3.16 -0.42 -7.07
N ALA A 48 -2.91 0.88 -7.07
CA ALA A 48 -3.92 1.89 -7.39
C ALA A 48 -3.64 2.39 -8.80
N THR A 49 -4.68 2.43 -9.62
CA THR A 49 -4.58 2.87 -11.01
C THR A 49 -5.66 3.89 -11.31
N ARG A 50 -5.42 4.69 -12.33
CA ARG A 50 -6.44 5.57 -12.89
C ARG A 50 -6.34 5.55 -14.41
N ASP A 51 -7.44 5.84 -15.07
CA ASP A 51 -7.45 6.00 -16.51
C ASP A 51 -7.23 7.46 -16.87
N LEU A 52 -6.23 7.71 -17.69
CA LEU A 52 -5.89 9.05 -18.15
C LEU A 52 -5.80 8.99 -19.67
N THR A 53 -6.71 9.67 -20.35
CA THR A 53 -6.77 9.73 -21.82
C THR A 53 -6.72 8.35 -22.48
N GLY A 54 -7.48 7.40 -21.95
CA GLY A 54 -7.55 6.05 -22.48
C GLY A 54 -6.40 5.13 -22.07
N LYS A 55 -5.48 5.62 -21.25
CA LYS A 55 -4.37 4.81 -20.73
C LYS A 55 -4.52 4.58 -19.24
N ARG A 56 -4.24 3.33 -18.83
CA ARG A 56 -4.21 2.96 -17.44
C ARG A 56 -2.86 3.36 -16.85
N GLU A 57 -2.89 4.18 -15.81
CA GLU A 57 -1.68 4.64 -15.13
C GLU A 57 -1.63 4.11 -13.71
N VAL A 58 -0.48 3.54 -13.31
CA VAL A 58 -0.24 3.11 -11.93
C VAL A 58 0.12 4.35 -11.12
N VAL A 59 -0.67 4.64 -10.08
CA VAL A 59 -0.54 5.89 -9.31
C VAL A 59 -0.22 5.65 -7.85
N GLY A 60 -0.35 4.43 -7.37
CA GLY A 60 -0.02 4.10 -6.00
C GLY A 60 0.05 2.61 -5.78
N GLY A 61 0.44 2.22 -4.59
CA GLY A 61 0.51 0.82 -4.23
C GLY A 61 0.79 0.63 -2.75
N SER A 62 0.55 -0.57 -2.26
CA SER A 62 0.69 -0.89 -0.85
C SER A 62 1.14 -2.34 -0.68
N LEU A 63 1.92 -2.58 0.37
CA LEU A 63 2.39 -3.91 0.75
C LEU A 63 2.22 -4.09 2.25
N ALA A 64 1.69 -5.24 2.66
CA ALA A 64 1.51 -5.54 4.06
C ALA A 64 1.91 -6.98 4.37
N LEU A 65 2.48 -7.18 5.54
CA LEU A 65 3.00 -8.47 6.00
C LEU A 65 2.05 -9.11 7.00
N VAL A 66 2.01 -10.44 7.02
CA VAL A 66 1.21 -11.17 7.97
C VAL A 66 2.06 -11.49 9.20
N GLY A 67 1.61 -11.04 10.36
CA GLY A 67 2.23 -11.40 11.62
C GLY A 67 1.72 -12.75 12.11
N ARG A 68 2.60 -13.54 12.66
CA ARG A 68 2.23 -14.86 13.22
C ARG A 68 1.45 -14.72 14.51
N HIS A 69 1.84 -13.73 15.32
CA HIS A 69 1.22 -13.47 16.61
C HIS A 69 0.19 -12.35 16.48
N ASP A 70 -0.80 -12.32 17.35
CA ASP A 70 -1.80 -11.25 17.47
C ASP A 70 -2.76 -11.12 16.27
N ASN A 71 -2.62 -11.95 15.26
CA ASN A 71 -3.48 -11.93 14.07
C ASN A 71 -3.63 -10.53 13.48
N LYS A 72 -2.51 -9.83 13.35
CA LYS A 72 -2.47 -8.47 12.80
C LYS A 72 -1.83 -8.46 11.42
N LEU A 73 -2.37 -7.65 10.54
CA LEU A 73 -1.75 -7.31 9.28
C LEU A 73 -0.83 -6.11 9.51
N HIS A 74 0.45 -6.25 9.23
CA HIS A 74 1.39 -5.13 9.37
C HIS A 74 1.56 -4.43 8.04
N SER A 75 1.00 -3.23 7.92
CA SER A 75 1.15 -2.40 6.74
C SER A 75 2.59 -1.88 6.69
N HIS A 76 3.36 -2.39 5.72
CA HIS A 76 4.79 -2.09 5.64
C HIS A 76 5.08 -0.81 4.87
N VAL A 77 4.48 -0.66 3.69
CA VAL A 77 4.73 0.50 2.84
C VAL A 77 3.50 0.82 2.01
N THR A 78 3.25 2.11 1.86
CA THR A 78 2.24 2.64 0.93
C THR A 78 2.90 3.79 0.20
N GLY A 79 2.84 3.76 -1.13
CA GLY A 79 3.40 4.81 -1.96
C GLY A 79 2.35 5.41 -2.88
N VAL A 80 2.40 6.72 -3.06
CA VAL A 80 1.53 7.45 -3.98
C VAL A 80 2.41 8.41 -4.77
N LYS A 81 2.24 8.46 -6.09
CA LYS A 81 2.99 9.39 -6.93
C LYS A 81 2.81 10.83 -6.46
N GLY A 82 3.90 11.59 -6.44
CA GLY A 82 3.94 12.91 -5.83
C GLY A 82 3.02 13.94 -6.47
N ASP A 83 2.81 13.84 -7.78
CA ASP A 83 1.99 14.78 -8.55
C ASP A 83 0.48 14.56 -8.38
N ILE A 84 0.07 13.46 -7.75
CA ILE A 84 -1.34 13.12 -7.60
C ILE A 84 -1.74 12.79 -6.16
N ARG A 85 -0.94 13.21 -5.18
CA ARG A 85 -1.20 12.90 -3.77
C ARG A 85 -2.54 13.40 -3.24
N ASN A 86 -3.06 14.48 -3.83
CA ASN A 86 -4.29 15.11 -3.34
C ASN A 86 -5.56 14.53 -3.97
N LEU A 87 -5.46 13.46 -4.75
CA LEU A 87 -6.61 12.85 -5.41
C LEU A 87 -7.22 11.69 -4.61
N GLY A 88 -6.83 11.53 -3.34
CA GLY A 88 -7.40 10.51 -2.48
C GLY A 88 -6.86 9.11 -2.71
N VAL A 89 -5.74 8.97 -3.42
CA VAL A 89 -5.16 7.66 -3.72
C VAL A 89 -4.74 6.93 -2.45
N GLY A 90 -4.07 7.63 -1.53
CA GLY A 90 -3.63 7.04 -0.26
C GLY A 90 -4.80 6.52 0.56
N SER A 91 -5.87 7.30 0.65
CA SER A 91 -7.08 6.89 1.37
C SER A 91 -7.74 5.68 0.71
N ALA A 92 -7.80 5.66 -0.63
CA ALA A 92 -8.36 4.53 -1.37
C ALA A 92 -7.56 3.25 -1.12
N LEU A 93 -6.24 3.34 -1.10
CA LEU A 93 -5.37 2.20 -0.79
C LEU A 93 -5.60 1.68 0.62
N LYS A 94 -5.67 2.57 1.61
CA LYS A 94 -5.89 2.16 2.99
C LYS A 94 -7.27 1.59 3.22
N GLU A 95 -8.27 2.14 2.58
CA GLU A 95 -9.62 1.62 2.65
C GLU A 95 -9.72 0.22 2.05
N HIS A 96 -9.09 0.01 0.90
CA HIS A 96 -9.03 -1.31 0.28
C HIS A 96 -8.32 -2.32 1.18
N GLN A 97 -7.20 -1.93 1.77
CA GLN A 97 -6.44 -2.78 2.69
C GLN A 97 -7.28 -3.13 3.93
N TRP A 98 -8.00 -2.17 4.47
CA TRP A 98 -8.88 -2.37 5.62
C TRP A 98 -9.99 -3.38 5.29
N THR A 99 -10.63 -3.23 4.15
CA THR A 99 -11.69 -4.15 3.70
C THR A 99 -11.13 -5.56 3.52
N TRP A 100 -9.98 -5.68 2.86
CA TRP A 100 -9.33 -6.96 2.64
C TRP A 100 -8.95 -7.62 3.97
N ALA A 101 -8.42 -6.86 4.91
CA ALA A 101 -8.04 -7.38 6.21
C ALA A 101 -9.26 -7.94 6.97
N LYS A 102 -10.38 -7.23 6.93
CA LYS A 102 -11.62 -7.72 7.54
C LYS A 102 -12.11 -9.00 6.89
N GLU A 103 -12.09 -9.05 5.56
CA GLU A 103 -12.53 -10.23 4.81
C GLU A 103 -11.65 -11.45 5.07
N ASN A 104 -10.39 -11.23 5.43
CA ASN A 104 -9.44 -12.29 5.72
C ASN A 104 -9.25 -12.52 7.22
N ASN A 105 -10.16 -12.00 8.04
CA ASN A 105 -10.25 -12.28 9.48
C ASN A 105 -9.06 -11.77 10.30
N PHE A 106 -8.42 -10.70 9.86
CA PHE A 106 -7.40 -10.04 10.67
C PHE A 106 -8.07 -9.21 11.78
N ALA A 107 -7.48 -9.25 12.97
CA ALA A 107 -8.02 -8.52 14.12
C ALA A 107 -7.72 -7.02 14.03
N ALA A 108 -6.61 -6.64 13.41
CA ALA A 108 -6.19 -5.25 13.32
C ALA A 108 -5.16 -5.06 12.23
N ILE A 109 -4.93 -3.81 11.85
CA ILE A 109 -3.82 -3.41 10.99
C ILE A 109 -2.89 -2.53 11.83
N SER A 110 -1.61 -2.84 11.81
CA SER A 110 -0.58 -2.02 12.46
C SER A 110 0.38 -1.48 11.42
N TRP A 111 1.04 -0.37 11.74
CA TRP A 111 2.10 0.17 10.90
C TRP A 111 2.98 1.10 11.71
N THR A 112 4.17 1.40 11.15
CA THR A 112 5.09 2.36 11.74
C THR A 112 5.21 3.58 10.85
N PHE A 113 5.42 4.74 11.45
CA PHE A 113 5.67 5.98 10.73
C PHE A 113 6.48 6.91 11.63
N ASP A 114 7.16 7.87 11.02
CA ASP A 114 7.90 8.87 11.78
C ASP A 114 6.95 10.03 12.15
N PRO A 115 6.59 10.18 13.43
CA PRO A 115 5.66 11.23 13.83
C PRO A 115 6.23 12.65 13.66
N LEU A 116 7.55 12.77 13.47
CA LEU A 116 8.18 14.07 13.23
C LEU A 116 8.00 14.51 11.78
N VAL A 117 7.64 13.61 10.87
CA VAL A 117 7.29 13.95 9.49
C VAL A 117 5.82 14.36 9.50
N ARG A 118 5.59 15.68 9.50
CA ARG A 118 4.26 16.27 9.64
C ARG A 118 3.18 15.63 8.76
N ARG A 119 3.51 15.40 7.50
CA ARG A 119 2.58 14.83 6.54
C ARG A 119 2.13 13.42 6.92
N ASN A 120 3.09 12.56 7.32
CA ASN A 120 2.78 11.20 7.75
C ASN A 120 1.96 11.21 9.03
N ALA A 121 2.31 12.05 9.99
CA ALA A 121 1.55 12.17 11.22
C ALA A 121 0.12 12.61 10.95
N GLN A 122 -0.06 13.62 10.12
CA GLN A 122 -1.39 14.10 9.78
C GLN A 122 -2.22 13.03 9.08
N PHE A 123 -1.63 12.32 8.12
CA PHE A 123 -2.34 11.27 7.40
C PHE A 123 -2.76 10.13 8.34
N ASN A 124 -1.85 9.65 9.16
CA ASN A 124 -2.12 8.50 10.03
C ASN A 124 -2.98 8.86 11.24
N LEU A 125 -2.72 9.99 11.90
CA LEU A 125 -3.39 10.33 13.16
C LEU A 125 -4.72 11.07 12.95
N VAL A 126 -4.79 11.90 11.92
CA VAL A 126 -5.98 12.71 11.66
C VAL A 126 -6.88 12.08 10.59
N THR A 127 -6.33 11.84 9.40
CA THR A 127 -7.11 11.35 8.25
C THR A 127 -7.62 9.92 8.47
N LEU A 128 -6.77 9.02 8.95
CA LEU A 128 -7.12 7.62 9.15
C LEU A 128 -7.62 7.31 10.56
N GLY A 129 -7.46 8.23 11.51
CA GLY A 129 -7.89 8.01 12.88
C GLY A 129 -7.07 6.97 13.63
N ALA A 130 -5.79 6.84 13.31
CA ALA A 130 -4.92 5.86 13.93
C ALA A 130 -4.69 6.16 15.41
N LYS A 131 -4.43 5.11 16.19
CA LYS A 131 -4.04 5.22 17.59
C LYS A 131 -2.55 4.93 17.73
N VAL A 132 -1.92 5.71 18.54
CA VAL A 132 -0.48 5.51 18.84
C VAL A 132 -0.32 4.35 19.82
#